data_cdfa68c9070d533656dcd1210f518bd5
#
_entry.id   cdfa68c9070d533656dcd1210f518bd5
#
_cell.length_a   1.000
_cell.length_b   1.000
_cell.length_c   1.000
_cell.angle_alpha   90.00
_cell.angle_beta   90.00
_cell.angle_gamma   90.00
#
_symmetry.space_group_name_H-M   'P 1'
#
loop_
_entity.id
_entity.type
_entity.pdbx_description
1 polymer ?
#
loop_
_entity_poly.entity_id
_entity_poly.type
_entity_poly.pdbx_seq_one_letter_code
_entity_poly.pdbx_strand_id
1 'polypeptide(L)'
;MKIVPLFLFLLVSIVAGAQTKQDTVAITRAALDYLESQHVPNTKQMEQCLHPRLVKRTFWKDKSTKKDYLSEYFAENMVLLAEKYNAKGDKFPAQPRKDVKLLDVSDRTASVKLVADDWIDYMHLVKLNNEWKIVNVLWQYNDSSKHQ
;
A
#
# COMPACT_ATOMS: atom_id res chain seq x y z
N MET A 1 0.69 38.43 -43.39
CA MET A 1 0.96 38.23 -41.95
C MET A 1 0.17 37.02 -41.48
N LYS A 2 0.85 35.86 -41.23
CA LYS A 2 0.18 34.63 -40.82
C LYS A 2 0.32 34.53 -39.30
N ILE A 3 -0.79 34.65 -38.58
CA ILE A 3 -0.87 34.42 -37.15
C ILE A 3 -1.23 32.93 -36.99
N VAL A 4 -0.31 32.10 -36.51
CA VAL A 4 -0.46 30.65 -36.21
C VAL A 4 -0.13 30.42 -34.73
N PRO A 5 -0.70 29.46 -34.07
CA PRO A 5 -1.55 29.57 -32.88
C PRO A 5 -0.80 29.31 -31.59
N LEU A 6 -0.88 30.25 -30.67
CA LEU A 6 -0.41 30.13 -29.28
C LEU A 6 -1.37 29.32 -28.39
N PHE A 7 -2.46 28.78 -28.94
CA PHE A 7 -3.51 28.10 -28.15
C PHE A 7 -3.28 26.62 -27.87
N LEU A 8 -2.29 25.95 -28.51
CA LEU A 8 -2.11 24.51 -28.39
C LEU A 8 -1.33 24.09 -27.15
N PHE A 9 -0.54 24.99 -26.56
CA PHE A 9 0.33 24.65 -25.41
C PHE A 9 -0.37 24.62 -24.04
N LEU A 10 -1.51 25.26 -23.90
CA LEU A 10 -2.23 25.37 -22.60
C LEU A 10 -3.02 24.10 -22.25
N LEU A 11 -3.44 23.31 -23.25
CA LEU A 11 -4.22 22.08 -23.05
C LEU A 11 -3.41 20.89 -22.51
N VAL A 12 -2.11 20.80 -22.82
CA VAL A 12 -1.24 19.69 -22.41
C VAL A 12 -0.96 19.73 -20.90
N SER A 13 -0.84 20.93 -20.31
CA SER A 13 -0.53 21.10 -18.89
C SER A 13 -1.70 20.69 -17.97
N ILE A 14 -2.93 20.85 -18.41
CA ILE A 14 -4.12 20.50 -17.63
C ILE A 14 -4.30 18.98 -17.55
N VAL A 15 -3.98 18.25 -18.62
CA VAL A 15 -4.10 16.79 -18.68
C VAL A 15 -3.10 16.13 -17.74
N ALA A 16 -1.84 16.59 -17.72
CA ALA A 16 -0.80 16.04 -16.83
C ALA A 16 -1.14 16.24 -15.34
N GLY A 17 -1.65 17.44 -14.97
CA GLY A 17 -2.05 17.72 -13.58
C GLY A 17 -3.28 16.91 -13.12
N ALA A 18 -4.23 16.66 -14.01
CA ALA A 18 -5.40 15.83 -13.72
C ALA A 18 -5.04 14.35 -13.56
N GLN A 19 -4.16 13.84 -14.40
CA GLN A 19 -3.64 12.48 -14.31
C GLN A 19 -2.93 12.23 -12.96
N THR A 20 -2.05 13.13 -12.55
CA THR A 20 -1.31 13.02 -11.27
C THR A 20 -2.25 13.02 -10.06
N LYS A 21 -3.29 13.84 -10.06
CA LYS A 21 -4.29 13.89 -8.99
C LYS A 21 -5.09 12.57 -8.91
N GLN A 22 -5.50 12.03 -10.03
CA GLN A 22 -6.22 10.75 -10.11
C GLN A 22 -5.35 9.59 -9.62
N ASP A 23 -4.07 9.56 -10.01
CA ASP A 23 -3.12 8.55 -9.56
C ASP A 23 -2.90 8.63 -8.04
N THR A 24 -2.75 9.83 -7.47
CA THR A 24 -2.65 10.04 -6.02
C THR A 24 -3.83 9.43 -5.27
N VAL A 25 -5.05 9.65 -5.75
CA VAL A 25 -6.28 9.09 -5.16
C VAL A 25 -6.27 7.56 -5.25
N ALA A 26 -5.93 7.00 -6.42
CA ALA A 26 -5.93 5.56 -6.65
C ALA A 26 -4.85 4.83 -5.81
N ILE A 27 -3.66 5.41 -5.70
CA ILE A 27 -2.56 4.89 -4.86
C ILE A 27 -2.98 4.89 -3.38
N THR A 28 -3.53 6.01 -2.90
CA THR A 28 -4.02 6.12 -1.53
C THR A 28 -5.13 5.10 -1.26
N ARG A 29 -6.04 4.92 -2.22
CA ARG A 29 -7.12 3.93 -2.09
C ARG A 29 -6.58 2.50 -2.01
N ALA A 30 -5.61 2.12 -2.83
CA ALA A 30 -4.99 0.80 -2.78
C ALA A 30 -4.33 0.52 -1.41
N ALA A 31 -3.64 1.50 -0.82
CA ALA A 31 -3.06 1.37 0.51
C ALA A 31 -4.13 1.25 1.60
N LEU A 32 -5.24 1.99 1.49
CA LEU A 32 -6.37 1.88 2.41
C LEU A 32 -7.12 0.55 2.24
N ASP A 33 -7.33 0.07 1.02
CA ASP A 33 -7.97 -1.22 0.75
C ASP A 33 -7.22 -2.38 1.39
N TYR A 34 -5.88 -2.34 1.31
CA TYR A 34 -5.01 -3.29 1.98
C TYR A 34 -5.23 -3.32 3.51
N LEU A 35 -5.33 -2.16 4.17
CA LEU A 35 -5.54 -2.09 5.62
C LEU A 35 -6.99 -2.40 6.01
N GLU A 36 -7.95 -1.80 5.33
CA GLU A 36 -9.38 -1.90 5.65
C GLU A 36 -9.91 -3.32 5.46
N SER A 37 -9.37 -4.08 4.50
CA SER A 37 -9.70 -5.49 4.32
C SER A 37 -9.29 -6.39 5.50
N GLN A 38 -8.40 -5.90 6.38
CA GLN A 38 -8.02 -6.56 7.63
C GLN A 38 -8.87 -6.08 8.81
N HIS A 39 -9.41 -4.83 8.75
CA HIS A 39 -10.32 -4.32 9.79
C HIS A 39 -11.68 -5.04 9.74
N VAL A 40 -12.24 -5.16 8.54
CA VAL A 40 -13.45 -5.92 8.27
C VAL A 40 -13.09 -7.01 7.27
N PRO A 41 -13.11 -8.29 7.67
CA PRO A 41 -12.66 -9.40 6.82
C PRO A 41 -13.21 -9.31 5.40
N ASN A 42 -12.33 -9.06 4.41
CA ASN A 42 -12.70 -8.89 3.01
C ASN A 42 -11.56 -9.34 2.07
N THR A 43 -11.54 -10.62 1.76
CA THR A 43 -10.52 -11.22 0.87
C THR A 43 -10.51 -10.61 -0.51
N LYS A 44 -11.69 -10.30 -1.08
CA LYS A 44 -11.81 -9.69 -2.40
C LYS A 44 -11.19 -8.29 -2.46
N GLN A 45 -11.37 -7.47 -1.42
CA GLN A 45 -10.76 -6.15 -1.34
C GLN A 45 -9.23 -6.26 -1.25
N MET A 46 -8.70 -7.22 -0.47
CA MET A 46 -7.28 -7.51 -0.40
C MET A 46 -6.73 -7.94 -1.77
N GLU A 47 -7.35 -8.90 -2.45
CA GLU A 47 -6.93 -9.35 -3.78
C GLU A 47 -6.92 -8.21 -4.81
N GLN A 48 -7.88 -7.30 -4.75
CA GLN A 48 -7.99 -6.19 -5.68
C GLN A 48 -6.86 -5.17 -5.55
N CYS A 49 -6.33 -4.93 -4.36
CA CYS A 49 -5.24 -3.98 -4.15
C CYS A 49 -3.84 -4.59 -4.35
N LEU A 50 -3.70 -5.91 -4.27
CA LEU A 50 -2.42 -6.60 -4.41
C LEU A 50 -2.12 -7.03 -5.84
N HIS A 51 -0.83 -7.03 -6.17
CA HIS A 51 -0.34 -7.78 -7.31
C HIS A 51 -0.14 -9.26 -6.92
N PRO A 52 -0.45 -10.26 -7.77
CA PRO A 52 -0.28 -11.68 -7.43
C PRO A 52 1.15 -12.07 -7.05
N ARG A 53 2.14 -11.29 -7.48
CA ARG A 53 3.55 -11.47 -7.13
C ARG A 53 4.00 -10.55 -5.99
N LEU A 54 3.08 -10.10 -5.12
CA LEU A 54 3.45 -9.35 -3.92
C LEU A 54 4.44 -10.14 -3.07
N VAL A 55 5.42 -9.43 -2.50
CA VAL A 55 6.21 -9.93 -1.38
C VAL A 55 6.14 -8.92 -0.23
N LYS A 56 5.68 -9.37 0.93
CA LYS A 56 5.71 -8.61 2.19
C LYS A 56 6.82 -9.16 3.07
N ARG A 57 7.67 -8.28 3.60
CA ARG A 57 8.85 -8.65 4.40
C ARG A 57 8.86 -7.95 5.76
N THR A 58 9.44 -8.64 6.74
CA THR A 58 9.83 -8.09 8.03
C THR A 58 11.00 -8.86 8.62
N PHE A 59 11.64 -8.28 9.61
CA PHE A 59 12.65 -8.98 10.40
C PHE A 59 12.03 -9.59 11.66
N TRP A 60 12.63 -10.66 12.14
CA TRP A 60 12.35 -11.28 13.44
C TRP A 60 13.65 -11.64 14.13
N LYS A 61 13.60 -11.72 15.46
CA LYS A 61 14.70 -12.27 16.24
C LYS A 61 14.40 -13.71 16.62
N ASP A 62 15.29 -14.62 16.25
CA ASP A 62 15.20 -16.03 16.67
C ASP A 62 15.43 -16.16 18.17
N LYS A 63 14.48 -16.78 18.87
CA LYS A 63 14.51 -16.88 20.34
C LYS A 63 15.66 -17.71 20.88
N SER A 64 16.13 -18.71 20.13
CA SER A 64 17.19 -19.63 20.54
C SER A 64 18.58 -19.08 20.22
N THR A 65 18.78 -18.63 18.98
CA THR A 65 20.08 -18.17 18.48
C THR A 65 20.34 -16.70 18.73
N LYS A 66 19.30 -15.92 19.06
CA LYS A 66 19.32 -14.44 19.21
C LYS A 66 19.73 -13.70 17.94
N LYS A 67 19.75 -14.38 16.78
CA LYS A 67 20.07 -13.78 15.47
C LYS A 67 18.82 -13.23 14.81
N ASP A 68 18.97 -12.14 14.09
CA ASP A 68 17.91 -11.60 13.27
C ASP A 68 17.80 -12.38 11.95
N TYR A 69 16.59 -12.57 11.46
CA TYR A 69 16.30 -13.16 10.16
C TYR A 69 15.19 -12.43 9.45
N LEU A 70 15.17 -12.51 8.12
CA LEU A 70 14.12 -11.93 7.27
C LEU A 70 13.02 -12.97 7.06
N SER A 71 11.77 -12.57 7.27
CA SER A 71 10.57 -13.36 6.98
C SER A 71 9.85 -12.78 5.77
N GLU A 72 9.30 -13.65 4.93
CA GLU A 72 8.56 -13.28 3.73
C GLU A 72 7.15 -13.87 3.76
N TYR A 73 6.20 -13.08 3.24
CA TYR A 73 4.80 -13.44 3.05
C TYR A 73 4.41 -13.04 1.63
N PHE A 74 3.57 -13.83 0.98
CA PHE A 74 3.13 -13.63 -0.39
C PHE A 74 1.66 -13.20 -0.47
N ALA A 75 1.17 -12.92 -1.66
CA ALA A 75 -0.20 -12.42 -1.84
C ALA A 75 -1.26 -13.33 -1.21
N GLU A 76 -1.14 -14.65 -1.39
CA GLU A 76 -2.07 -15.62 -0.80
C GLU A 76 -2.07 -15.60 0.73
N ASN A 77 -0.93 -15.35 1.36
CA ASN A 77 -0.86 -15.22 2.82
C ASN A 77 -1.61 -13.96 3.29
N MET A 78 -1.55 -12.87 2.51
CA MET A 78 -2.25 -11.63 2.84
C MET A 78 -3.76 -11.76 2.66
N VAL A 79 -4.21 -12.49 1.64
CA VAL A 79 -5.65 -12.80 1.43
C VAL A 79 -6.18 -13.62 2.61
N LEU A 80 -5.43 -14.66 3.03
CA LEU A 80 -5.77 -15.47 4.19
C LEU A 80 -5.74 -14.66 5.51
N LEU A 81 -4.82 -13.70 5.62
CA LEU A 81 -4.77 -12.77 6.75
C LEU A 81 -6.02 -11.90 6.79
N ALA A 82 -6.45 -11.33 5.66
CA ALA A 82 -7.67 -10.52 5.56
C ALA A 82 -8.93 -11.30 5.95
N GLU A 83 -8.95 -12.62 5.71
CA GLU A 83 -10.05 -13.49 6.16
C GLU A 83 -10.08 -13.68 7.68
N LYS A 84 -8.90 -13.89 8.29
CA LYS A 84 -8.80 -14.47 9.65
C LYS A 84 -8.39 -13.48 10.73
N TYR A 85 -7.61 -12.44 10.41
CA TYR A 85 -6.92 -11.62 11.40
C TYR A 85 -7.87 -10.96 12.40
N ASN A 86 -8.93 -10.33 11.91
CA ASN A 86 -9.95 -9.68 12.74
C ASN A 86 -11.33 -10.34 12.65
N ALA A 87 -11.38 -11.65 12.40
CA ALA A 87 -12.65 -12.38 12.27
C ALA A 87 -13.54 -12.27 13.52
N LYS A 88 -12.95 -12.03 14.70
CA LYS A 88 -13.67 -11.84 15.96
C LYS A 88 -14.00 -10.36 16.24
N GLY A 89 -13.48 -9.41 15.48
CA GLY A 89 -13.69 -7.98 15.69
C GLY A 89 -12.95 -7.40 16.90
N ASP A 90 -11.90 -8.06 17.41
CA ASP A 90 -11.19 -7.70 18.64
C ASP A 90 -9.76 -7.17 18.43
N LYS A 91 -9.29 -7.06 17.18
CA LYS A 91 -7.91 -6.68 16.85
C LYS A 91 -7.69 -5.18 16.68
N PHE A 92 -8.73 -4.43 16.45
CA PHE A 92 -8.64 -3.00 16.20
C PHE A 92 -9.55 -2.21 17.13
N PRO A 93 -9.19 -0.94 17.48
CA PRO A 93 -10.08 -0.06 18.20
C PRO A 93 -11.29 0.34 17.34
N ALA A 94 -12.32 0.92 17.96
CA ALA A 94 -13.53 1.38 17.27
C ALA A 94 -13.25 2.41 16.15
N GLN A 95 -12.17 3.17 16.28
CA GLN A 95 -11.67 4.11 15.28
C GLN A 95 -10.21 3.77 14.95
N PRO A 96 -9.96 2.83 14.03
CA PRO A 96 -8.61 2.41 13.68
C PRO A 96 -7.80 3.51 13.03
N ARG A 97 -6.52 3.56 13.34
CA ARG A 97 -5.57 4.46 12.70
C ARG A 97 -5.30 4.04 11.27
N LYS A 98 -5.40 5.00 10.32
CA LYS A 98 -5.25 4.78 8.87
C LYS A 98 -4.47 5.92 8.22
N ASP A 99 -3.27 6.20 8.71
CA ASP A 99 -2.47 7.31 8.20
C ASP A 99 -1.72 6.88 6.93
N VAL A 100 -2.11 7.39 5.78
CA VAL A 100 -1.45 7.15 4.50
C VAL A 100 -0.68 8.38 4.07
N LYS A 101 0.61 8.22 3.81
CA LYS A 101 1.49 9.27 3.27
C LYS A 101 2.13 8.78 1.97
N LEU A 102 1.85 9.46 0.85
CA LEU A 102 2.63 9.30 -0.36
C LEU A 102 4.03 9.86 -0.12
N LEU A 103 5.06 9.04 -0.37
CA LEU A 103 6.44 9.43 -0.24
C LEU A 103 6.98 9.93 -1.58
N ASP A 104 6.64 9.22 -2.67
CA ASP A 104 7.01 9.57 -4.02
C ASP A 104 6.06 8.94 -5.04
N VAL A 105 5.82 9.61 -6.15
CA VAL A 105 4.98 9.14 -7.27
C VAL A 105 5.64 9.52 -8.58
N SER A 106 5.90 8.52 -9.42
CA SER A 106 6.31 8.68 -10.80
C SER A 106 5.17 8.22 -11.74
N ASP A 107 5.39 8.22 -13.04
CA ASP A 107 4.37 7.87 -14.04
C ASP A 107 3.69 6.51 -13.76
N ARG A 108 4.47 5.50 -13.39
CA ARG A 108 3.97 4.13 -13.20
C ARG A 108 4.43 3.46 -11.90
N THR A 109 5.13 4.17 -11.04
CA THR A 109 5.61 3.62 -9.76
C THR A 109 5.35 4.61 -8.62
N ALA A 110 5.10 4.09 -7.42
CA ALA A 110 4.88 4.90 -6.24
C ALA A 110 5.43 4.24 -4.99
N SER A 111 5.80 5.09 -4.02
CA SER A 111 6.19 4.69 -2.67
C SER A 111 5.25 5.31 -1.65
N VAL A 112 4.77 4.51 -0.72
CA VAL A 112 3.77 4.90 0.29
C VAL A 112 4.22 4.44 1.67
N LYS A 113 3.99 5.28 2.69
CA LYS A 113 4.04 4.90 4.09
C LYS A 113 2.62 4.84 4.63
N LEU A 114 2.23 3.68 5.17
CA LEU A 114 0.99 3.47 5.90
C LEU A 114 1.33 3.26 7.38
N VAL A 115 0.64 3.96 8.29
CA VAL A 115 0.77 3.77 9.73
C VAL A 115 -0.59 3.34 10.28
N ALA A 116 -0.64 2.13 10.77
CA ALA A 116 -1.77 1.55 11.49
C ALA A 116 -1.59 1.66 13.02
N ASP A 117 -2.53 1.11 13.80
CA ASP A 117 -2.47 1.14 15.25
C ASP A 117 -1.19 0.49 15.79
N ASP A 118 -0.86 -0.72 15.29
CA ASP A 118 0.25 -1.52 15.80
C ASP A 118 1.50 -1.54 14.91
N TRP A 119 1.41 -1.16 13.62
CA TRP A 119 2.52 -1.32 12.67
C TRP A 119 2.64 -0.21 11.65
N ILE A 120 3.78 -0.21 10.97
CA ILE A 120 4.11 0.64 9.84
C ILE A 120 4.41 -0.25 8.64
N ASP A 121 3.79 0.04 7.50
CA ASP A 121 4.09 -0.55 6.21
C ASP A 121 4.74 0.49 5.28
N TYR A 122 5.88 0.16 4.67
CA TYR A 122 6.46 0.85 3.54
C TYR A 122 6.13 0.06 2.28
N MET A 123 5.35 0.65 1.40
CA MET A 123 4.79 -0.02 0.23
C MET A 123 5.37 0.52 -1.05
N HIS A 124 5.61 -0.36 -2.02
CA HIS A 124 5.85 0.01 -3.41
C HIS A 124 4.67 -0.44 -4.26
N LEU A 125 4.19 0.46 -5.12
CA LEU A 125 3.09 0.21 -6.04
C LEU A 125 3.55 0.39 -7.48
N VAL A 126 2.89 -0.32 -8.38
CA VAL A 126 3.07 -0.22 -9.83
C VAL A 126 1.74 -0.05 -10.52
N LYS A 127 1.71 0.77 -11.57
CA LYS A 127 0.53 0.96 -12.43
C LYS A 127 0.61 0.00 -13.61
N LEU A 128 -0.29 -0.98 -13.63
CA LEU A 128 -0.43 -1.98 -14.69
C LEU A 128 -1.86 -1.92 -15.25
N ASN A 129 -2.01 -1.84 -16.58
CA ASN A 129 -3.33 -1.76 -17.21
C ASN A 129 -4.25 -0.69 -16.61
N ASN A 130 -3.69 0.48 -16.28
CA ASN A 130 -4.35 1.61 -15.59
C ASN A 130 -4.80 1.34 -14.15
N GLU A 131 -4.38 0.26 -13.51
CA GLU A 131 -4.64 -0.05 -12.11
C GLU A 131 -3.37 0.01 -11.28
N TRP A 132 -3.44 0.62 -10.09
CA TRP A 132 -2.35 0.61 -9.12
C TRP A 132 -2.43 -0.64 -8.24
N LYS A 133 -1.33 -1.41 -8.18
CA LYS A 133 -1.22 -2.64 -7.40
C LYS A 133 -0.01 -2.57 -6.47
N ILE A 134 -0.16 -3.02 -5.24
CA ILE A 134 0.93 -3.15 -4.28
C ILE A 134 1.77 -4.37 -4.66
N VAL A 135 3.07 -4.19 -4.90
CA VAL A 135 4.00 -5.25 -5.33
C VAL A 135 5.02 -5.61 -4.26
N ASN A 136 5.26 -4.71 -3.30
CA ASN A 136 6.19 -4.96 -2.20
C ASN A 136 5.73 -4.21 -0.95
N VAL A 137 5.91 -4.84 0.21
CA VAL A 137 5.70 -4.24 1.53
C VAL A 137 6.87 -4.60 2.43
N LEU A 138 7.51 -3.60 3.03
CA LEU A 138 8.43 -3.78 4.15
C LEU A 138 7.75 -3.22 5.40
N TRP A 139 7.57 -4.05 6.43
CA TRP A 139 6.82 -3.66 7.59
C TRP A 139 7.54 -3.90 8.91
N GLN A 140 7.13 -3.18 9.93
CA GLN A 140 7.53 -3.42 11.31
C GLN A 140 6.42 -3.02 12.28
N TYR A 141 6.46 -3.53 13.50
CA TYR A 141 5.65 -2.99 14.58
C TYR A 141 6.07 -1.56 14.94
N ASN A 142 5.12 -0.72 15.38
CA ASN A 142 5.41 0.59 15.95
C ASN A 142 6.36 0.47 17.16
N ASP A 143 6.17 -0.57 17.97
CA ASP A 143 7.10 -1.00 18.99
C ASP A 143 7.95 -2.16 18.45
N SER A 144 9.17 -1.87 18.02
CA SER A 144 10.07 -2.87 17.43
C SER A 144 10.46 -4.01 18.39
N SER A 145 10.27 -3.86 19.70
CA SER A 145 10.52 -4.92 20.68
C SER A 145 9.57 -6.13 20.51
N LYS A 146 8.43 -5.94 19.83
CA LYS A 146 7.49 -7.01 19.49
C LYS A 146 8.01 -8.02 18.45
N HIS A 147 9.14 -7.74 17.78
CA HIS A 147 9.79 -8.63 16.82
C HIS A 147 10.71 -9.68 17.49
N GLN A 148 10.26 -10.31 18.57
CA GLN A 148 11.02 -11.30 19.35
C GLN A 148 10.34 -12.67 19.34
#